data_1738ca1eca90d439f0da154fbcd18ca8
#
_entry.id   1738ca1eca90d439f0da154fbcd18ca8
#
_cell.length_a   1.000
_cell.length_b   1.000
_cell.length_c   1.000
_cell.angle_alpha   90.00
_cell.angle_beta   90.00
_cell.angle_gamma   90.00
#
_symmetry.space_group_name_H-M   'P 1'
#
loop_
_entity.id
_entity.type
_entity.pdbx_description
1 polymer ?
#
loop_
_entity_poly.entity_id
_entity_poly.type
_entity_poly.pdbx_seq_one_letter_code
_entity_poly.pdbx_strand_id
1 'polypeptide(L)'
;MLFRSSASEFEIIAKAICQANGEKARNIKSITNILLKHFPNLPKTEIMTPFCTATPLQDWRVEEDKVFGLDWWKAYNSLKHNETDSYRKATLENAFLSVATLYILNLYLMYHLFGSLAMAYNLPPVYFRSKYTAYSVNSGEGSLPDWGNKSPFEKAAENYPEWFKLQ
;
A
#
# COMPACT_ATOMS: atom_id res chain seq x y z
N MET A 1 -5.07 19.21 6.39
CA MET A 1 -5.83 18.06 6.92
C MET A 1 -5.55 16.77 6.19
N LEU A 2 -5.74 16.66 4.89
CA LEU A 2 -5.58 15.42 4.10
C LEU A 2 -4.24 14.71 4.33
N PHE A 3 -3.13 15.44 4.25
CA PHE A 3 -1.79 14.87 4.43
C PHE A 3 -1.58 14.20 5.80
N ARG A 4 -2.04 14.83 6.87
CA ARG A 4 -1.90 14.25 8.23
C ARG A 4 -2.77 13.01 8.40
N SER A 5 -3.99 13.02 7.87
CA SER A 5 -4.89 11.88 7.94
C SER A 5 -4.35 10.69 7.15
N SER A 6 -3.96 10.89 5.87
CA SER A 6 -3.44 9.80 5.03
C SER A 6 -2.15 9.20 5.59
N ALA A 7 -1.25 10.01 6.13
CA ALA A 7 -0.02 9.53 6.75
C ALA A 7 -0.29 8.75 8.06
N SER A 8 -1.28 9.16 8.86
CA SER A 8 -1.70 8.42 10.05
C SER A 8 -2.32 7.06 9.67
N GLU A 9 -3.22 7.05 8.69
CA GLU A 9 -3.88 5.83 8.21
C GLU A 9 -2.87 4.85 7.57
N PHE A 10 -1.85 5.37 6.88
CA PHE A 10 -0.76 4.54 6.37
C PHE A 10 -0.13 3.67 7.47
N GLU A 11 0.18 4.24 8.64
CA GLU A 11 0.77 3.48 9.75
C GLU A 11 -0.19 2.39 10.25
N ILE A 12 -1.48 2.68 10.32
CA ILE A 12 -2.52 1.74 10.77
C ILE A 12 -2.61 0.57 9.79
N ILE A 13 -2.76 0.84 8.50
CA ILE A 13 -2.88 -0.18 7.45
C ILE A 13 -1.59 -1.00 7.33
N ALA A 14 -0.43 -0.34 7.36
CA ALA A 14 0.86 -1.03 7.31
C ALA A 14 1.03 -2.01 8.49
N LYS A 15 0.65 -1.62 9.70
CA LYS A 15 0.66 -2.51 10.87
C LYS A 15 -0.36 -3.64 10.74
N ALA A 16 -1.54 -3.38 10.17
CA ALA A 16 -2.54 -4.42 9.91
C ALA A 16 -2.01 -5.48 8.95
N ILE A 17 -1.32 -5.07 7.87
CA ILE A 17 -0.68 -6.01 6.93
C ILE A 17 0.40 -6.82 7.64
N CYS A 18 1.25 -6.19 8.47
CA CYS A 18 2.26 -6.90 9.25
C CYS A 18 1.61 -7.97 10.15
N GLN A 19 0.54 -7.61 10.85
CA GLN A 19 -0.19 -8.51 11.73
C GLN A 19 -0.87 -9.66 10.97
N ALA A 20 -1.43 -9.38 9.80
CA ALA A 20 -2.02 -10.37 8.92
C ALA A 20 -0.98 -11.40 8.43
N ASN A 21 0.31 -11.00 8.34
CA ASN A 21 1.42 -11.90 8.06
C ASN A 21 2.06 -12.53 9.32
N GLY A 22 1.40 -12.44 10.48
CA GLY A 22 1.84 -13.05 11.73
C GLY A 22 2.97 -12.29 12.45
N GLU A 23 3.29 -11.07 12.02
CA GLU A 23 4.39 -10.28 12.59
C GLU A 23 3.90 -8.97 13.21
N LYS A 24 4.52 -8.54 14.33
CA LYS A 24 4.14 -7.31 15.04
C LYS A 24 5.15 -6.20 14.78
N ALA A 25 4.72 -5.17 14.09
CA ALA A 25 5.52 -3.97 13.86
C ALA A 25 5.31 -2.92 14.97
N ARG A 26 6.40 -2.29 15.42
CA ARG A 26 6.40 -1.25 16.47
C ARG A 26 6.61 0.16 15.92
N ASN A 27 7.41 0.29 14.89
CA ASN A 27 7.83 1.56 14.30
C ASN A 27 8.01 1.43 12.80
N ILE A 28 8.28 2.53 12.12
CA ILE A 28 8.41 2.55 10.65
C ILE A 28 9.51 1.62 10.13
N LYS A 29 10.63 1.47 10.86
CA LYS A 29 11.71 0.56 10.48
C LYS A 29 11.25 -0.90 10.52
N SER A 30 10.57 -1.32 11.60
CA SER A 30 10.02 -2.68 11.68
C SER A 30 8.92 -2.93 10.65
N ILE A 31 8.07 -1.93 10.39
CA ILE A 31 7.08 -1.98 9.30
C ILE A 31 7.80 -2.22 7.97
N THR A 32 8.81 -1.40 7.64
CA THR A 32 9.56 -1.52 6.39
C THR A 32 10.18 -2.90 6.22
N ASN A 33 10.88 -3.41 7.24
CA ASN A 33 11.52 -4.71 7.20
C ASN A 33 10.51 -5.85 6.97
N ILE A 34 9.38 -5.83 7.67
CA ILE A 34 8.34 -6.84 7.54
C ILE A 34 7.69 -6.76 6.16
N LEU A 35 7.24 -5.58 5.75
CA LEU A 35 6.55 -5.43 4.48
C LEU A 35 7.45 -5.79 3.30
N LEU A 36 8.70 -5.36 3.28
CA LEU A 36 9.62 -5.68 2.18
C LEU A 36 10.11 -7.13 2.18
N LYS A 37 10.10 -7.80 3.33
CA LYS A 37 10.33 -9.24 3.43
C LYS A 37 9.22 -10.03 2.76
N HIS A 38 7.95 -9.68 3.03
CA HIS A 38 6.79 -10.38 2.46
C HIS A 38 6.43 -9.90 1.06
N PHE A 39 6.70 -8.63 0.75
CA PHE A 39 6.33 -7.96 -0.50
C PHE A 39 7.52 -7.21 -1.10
N PRO A 40 8.54 -7.91 -1.63
CA PRO A 40 9.78 -7.28 -2.13
C PRO A 40 9.56 -6.38 -3.35
N ASN A 41 8.46 -6.54 -4.07
CA ASN A 41 8.11 -5.70 -5.22
C ASN A 41 7.17 -4.53 -4.88
N LEU A 42 6.75 -4.41 -3.61
CA LEU A 42 5.92 -3.29 -3.16
C LEU A 42 6.48 -1.91 -3.57
N PRO A 43 7.81 -1.64 -3.47
CA PRO A 43 8.38 -0.38 -3.93
C PRO A 43 8.24 -0.09 -5.43
N LYS A 44 7.99 -1.11 -6.25
CA LYS A 44 7.83 -0.99 -7.71
C LYS A 44 6.38 -0.76 -8.14
N THR A 45 5.44 -0.65 -7.18
CA THR A 45 4.03 -0.48 -7.50
C THR A 45 3.76 0.92 -8.04
N GLU A 46 3.28 0.96 -9.27
CA GLU A 46 2.92 2.20 -9.97
C GLU A 46 1.46 2.55 -9.78
N ILE A 47 1.19 3.83 -9.64
CA ILE A 47 -0.14 4.42 -9.60
C ILE A 47 -0.29 5.36 -10.79
N MET A 48 -1.37 5.21 -11.53
CA MET A 48 -1.76 6.10 -12.62
C MET A 48 -2.88 7.02 -12.14
N THR A 49 -2.75 8.28 -12.49
CA THR A 49 -3.79 9.29 -12.33
C THR A 49 -4.08 9.92 -13.69
N PRO A 50 -5.14 10.73 -13.82
CA PRO A 50 -5.36 11.49 -15.06
C PRO A 50 -4.21 12.43 -15.45
N PHE A 51 -3.33 12.75 -14.52
CA PHE A 51 -2.29 13.77 -14.70
C PHE A 51 -0.87 13.20 -14.75
N CYS A 52 -0.63 12.07 -14.09
CA CYS A 52 0.71 11.47 -14.01
C CYS A 52 0.68 9.99 -13.63
N THR A 53 1.78 9.32 -13.89
CA THR A 53 2.13 8.03 -13.30
C THR A 53 3.18 8.26 -12.22
N ALA A 54 3.02 7.63 -11.06
CA ALA A 54 3.93 7.76 -9.94
C ALA A 54 4.23 6.38 -9.32
N THR A 55 5.41 6.27 -8.72
CA THR A 55 5.84 5.13 -7.92
C THR A 55 6.09 5.62 -6.48
N PRO A 56 5.05 5.79 -5.66
CA PRO A 56 5.11 6.53 -4.40
C PRO A 56 6.03 5.92 -3.35
N LEU A 57 6.39 4.66 -3.52
CA LEU A 57 7.26 3.89 -2.63
C LEU A 57 8.62 3.60 -3.26
N GLN A 58 8.93 4.24 -4.41
CA GLN A 58 10.23 4.11 -5.03
C GLN A 58 11.34 4.35 -4.01
N ASP A 59 12.38 3.49 -4.03
CA ASP A 59 13.50 3.54 -3.09
C ASP A 59 13.17 3.25 -1.61
N TRP A 60 11.95 2.79 -1.30
CA TRP A 60 11.61 2.40 0.07
C TRP A 60 12.44 1.20 0.50
N ARG A 61 13.33 1.43 1.45
CA ARG A 61 14.26 0.42 1.98
C ARG A 61 14.76 0.76 3.37
N VAL A 62 15.37 -0.21 4.02
CA VAL A 62 16.19 -0.01 5.21
C VAL A 62 17.65 -0.23 4.84
N GLU A 63 18.50 0.72 5.19
CA GLU A 63 19.94 0.67 4.99
C GLU A 63 20.61 1.33 6.20
N GLU A 64 21.64 0.72 6.77
CA GLU A 64 22.34 1.20 7.97
C GLU A 64 21.38 1.65 9.10
N ASP A 65 20.37 0.84 9.36
CA ASP A 65 19.34 1.09 10.38
C ASP A 65 18.42 2.31 10.12
N LYS A 66 18.51 2.95 8.95
CA LYS A 66 17.66 4.07 8.54
C LYS A 66 16.66 3.66 7.48
N VAL A 67 15.50 4.31 7.49
CA VAL A 67 14.48 4.15 6.44
C VAL A 67 14.66 5.22 5.38
N PHE A 68 14.71 4.79 4.12
CA PHE A 68 14.80 5.64 2.92
C PHE A 68 13.53 5.50 2.07
N GLY A 69 13.33 6.43 1.14
CA GLY A 69 12.23 6.40 0.18
C GLY A 69 10.86 6.83 0.75
N LEU A 70 10.80 7.35 1.97
CA LEU A 70 9.56 7.85 2.60
C LEU A 70 9.75 9.31 3.08
N ASP A 71 10.09 10.21 2.16
CA ASP A 71 10.33 11.62 2.56
C ASP A 71 9.05 12.33 3.00
N TRP A 72 7.90 11.99 2.40
CA TRP A 72 6.59 12.43 2.89
C TRP A 72 6.31 11.95 4.34
N TRP A 73 6.79 10.77 4.73
CA TRP A 73 6.67 10.28 6.11
C TRP A 73 7.54 11.06 7.09
N LYS A 74 8.75 11.43 6.69
CA LYS A 74 9.62 12.33 7.48
C LYS A 74 8.97 13.71 7.64
N ALA A 75 8.39 14.25 6.55
CA ALA A 75 7.64 15.49 6.57
C ALA A 75 6.43 15.41 7.54
N TYR A 76 5.67 14.32 7.51
CA TYR A 76 4.58 14.09 8.45
C TYR A 76 5.04 14.05 9.91
N ASN A 77 6.13 13.33 10.21
CA ASN A 77 6.66 13.27 11.56
C ASN A 77 7.11 14.64 12.08
N SER A 78 7.75 15.45 11.25
CA SER A 78 8.08 16.83 11.59
C SER A 78 6.83 17.64 11.94
N LEU A 79 5.74 17.50 11.18
CA LEU A 79 4.44 18.13 11.45
C LEU A 79 3.80 17.61 12.74
N LYS A 80 3.89 16.32 13.01
CA LYS A 80 3.33 15.67 14.20
C LYS A 80 3.99 16.18 15.47
N HIS A 81 5.29 16.43 15.42
CA HIS A 81 6.09 16.90 16.56
C HIS A 81 6.19 18.41 16.65
N ASN A 82 5.43 19.16 15.84
CA ASN A 82 5.41 20.64 15.83
C ASN A 82 6.80 21.25 15.70
N GLU A 83 7.67 20.66 14.89
CA GLU A 83 8.98 21.25 14.59
C GLU A 83 8.81 22.62 13.94
N THR A 84 9.70 23.54 14.25
CA THR A 84 9.69 24.89 13.67
C THR A 84 9.67 24.82 12.14
N ASP A 85 8.83 25.61 11.51
CA ASP A 85 8.65 25.64 10.04
C ASP A 85 8.20 24.31 9.37
N SER A 86 7.79 23.33 10.16
CA SER A 86 7.37 22.01 9.61
C SER A 86 6.17 22.10 8.67
N TYR A 87 5.30 23.13 8.81
CA TYR A 87 4.16 23.33 7.94
C TYR A 87 4.55 23.52 6.46
N ARG A 88 5.75 24.03 6.18
CA ARG A 88 6.29 24.16 4.81
C ARG A 88 6.52 22.82 4.13
N LYS A 89 6.65 21.75 4.93
CA LYS A 89 6.80 20.38 4.44
C LYS A 89 5.44 19.74 4.04
N ALA A 90 4.31 20.38 4.36
CA ALA A 90 2.98 19.94 3.96
C ALA A 90 2.68 20.34 2.52
N THR A 91 3.53 19.92 1.59
CA THR A 91 3.37 20.19 0.16
C THR A 91 2.28 19.34 -0.47
N LEU A 92 1.79 19.77 -1.65
CA LEU A 92 0.86 18.97 -2.44
C LEU A 92 1.47 17.62 -2.85
N GLU A 93 2.76 17.61 -3.16
CA GLU A 93 3.51 16.39 -3.49
C GLU A 93 3.49 15.39 -2.33
N ASN A 94 3.84 15.83 -1.11
CA ASN A 94 3.80 14.97 0.07
C ASN A 94 2.38 14.47 0.37
N ALA A 95 1.36 15.31 0.18
CA ALA A 95 -0.02 14.90 0.33
C ALA A 95 -0.42 13.86 -0.73
N PHE A 96 -0.03 14.07 -1.98
CA PHE A 96 -0.29 13.13 -3.07
C PHE A 96 0.41 11.77 -2.81
N LEU A 97 1.71 11.78 -2.50
CA LEU A 97 2.48 10.56 -2.26
C LEU A 97 1.93 9.77 -1.06
N SER A 98 1.51 10.45 0.01
CA SER A 98 0.93 9.78 1.18
C SER A 98 -0.41 9.11 0.86
N VAL A 99 -1.29 9.76 0.10
CA VAL A 99 -2.58 9.19 -0.32
C VAL A 99 -2.38 8.04 -1.30
N ALA A 100 -1.48 8.20 -2.27
CA ALA A 100 -1.16 7.16 -3.24
C ALA A 100 -0.55 5.92 -2.56
N THR A 101 0.33 6.12 -1.57
CA THR A 101 0.88 5.02 -0.76
C THR A 101 -0.21 4.32 0.04
N LEU A 102 -1.10 5.08 0.68
CA LEU A 102 -2.23 4.51 1.42
C LEU A 102 -3.13 3.67 0.51
N TYR A 103 -3.38 4.14 -0.72
CA TYR A 103 -4.14 3.39 -1.71
C TYR A 103 -3.44 2.06 -2.06
N ILE A 104 -2.12 2.08 -2.33
CA ILE A 104 -1.34 0.87 -2.59
C ILE A 104 -1.47 -0.12 -1.43
N LEU A 105 -1.25 0.32 -0.19
CA LEU A 105 -1.33 -0.58 0.96
C LEU A 105 -2.72 -1.18 1.15
N ASN A 106 -3.78 -0.41 0.87
CA ASN A 106 -5.14 -0.96 0.89
C ASN A 106 -5.32 -2.06 -0.17
N LEU A 107 -4.77 -1.90 -1.38
CA LEU A 107 -4.79 -2.97 -2.39
C LEU A 107 -4.07 -4.22 -1.89
N TYR A 108 -2.89 -4.06 -1.27
CA TYR A 108 -2.14 -5.18 -0.69
C TYR A 108 -2.89 -5.86 0.45
N LEU A 109 -3.50 -5.09 1.36
CA LEU A 109 -4.30 -5.65 2.44
C LEU A 109 -5.52 -6.41 1.90
N MET A 110 -6.24 -5.83 0.96
CA MET A 110 -7.41 -6.47 0.34
C MET A 110 -7.01 -7.75 -0.39
N TYR A 111 -5.92 -7.71 -1.15
CA TYR A 111 -5.44 -8.89 -1.84
C TYR A 111 -5.00 -9.97 -0.86
N HIS A 112 -4.35 -9.60 0.24
CA HIS A 112 -3.95 -10.53 1.29
C HIS A 112 -5.17 -11.17 1.97
N LEU A 113 -6.18 -10.38 2.30
CA LEU A 113 -7.38 -10.86 3.00
C LEU A 113 -8.31 -11.68 2.11
N PHE A 114 -8.50 -11.28 0.87
CA PHE A 114 -9.52 -11.85 0.00
C PHE A 114 -8.96 -12.64 -1.19
N GLY A 115 -7.65 -12.63 -1.40
CA GLY A 115 -7.00 -13.25 -2.56
C GLY A 115 -7.40 -12.60 -3.89
N SER A 116 -8.13 -11.49 -3.85
CA SER A 116 -8.69 -10.85 -5.03
C SER A 116 -8.78 -9.34 -4.85
N LEU A 117 -8.58 -8.61 -5.94
CA LEU A 117 -8.87 -7.19 -6.03
C LEU A 117 -10.32 -6.90 -6.46
N ALA A 118 -11.16 -7.95 -6.62
CA ALA A 118 -12.53 -7.78 -7.10
C ALA A 118 -13.35 -6.81 -6.24
N MET A 119 -13.10 -6.77 -4.93
CA MET A 119 -13.76 -5.81 -4.05
C MET A 119 -13.29 -4.37 -4.25
N ALA A 120 -12.07 -4.16 -4.75
CA ALA A 120 -11.58 -2.82 -5.09
C ALA A 120 -12.27 -2.23 -6.32
N TYR A 121 -12.85 -3.06 -7.18
CA TYR A 121 -13.58 -2.60 -8.37
C TYR A 121 -14.94 -1.99 -8.05
N ASN A 122 -15.56 -2.35 -6.92
CA ASN A 122 -16.85 -1.81 -6.51
C ASN A 122 -16.73 -0.42 -5.88
N LEU A 123 -15.53 0.03 -5.59
CA LEU A 123 -15.21 1.38 -5.15
C LEU A 123 -14.35 2.02 -6.25
N PRO A 124 -14.96 2.64 -7.28
CA PRO A 124 -14.17 3.19 -8.36
C PRO A 124 -13.25 4.27 -7.82
N PRO A 125 -11.92 4.06 -7.80
CA PRO A 125 -11.01 5.15 -7.55
C PRO A 125 -11.06 6.04 -8.79
N VAL A 126 -11.86 7.09 -8.72
CA VAL A 126 -12.01 8.04 -9.83
C VAL A 126 -10.67 8.67 -10.18
N TYR A 127 -9.75 8.72 -9.21
CA TYR A 127 -8.49 9.45 -9.32
C TYR A 127 -7.23 8.58 -9.30
N PHE A 128 -7.27 7.38 -8.72
CA PHE A 128 -6.12 6.49 -8.64
C PHE A 128 -6.42 5.18 -9.33
N ARG A 129 -5.53 4.77 -10.22
CA ARG A 129 -5.57 3.46 -10.87
C ARG A 129 -4.21 2.81 -10.77
N SER A 130 -4.18 1.52 -10.51
CA SER A 130 -2.99 0.71 -10.69
C SER A 130 -3.08 -0.04 -12.01
N LYS A 131 -1.97 -0.25 -12.69
CA LYS A 131 -1.94 -1.14 -13.87
C LYS A 131 -2.41 -2.56 -13.55
N TYR A 132 -2.34 -2.95 -12.29
CA TYR A 132 -2.79 -4.24 -11.79
C TYR A 132 -4.29 -4.30 -11.49
N THR A 133 -4.97 -3.14 -11.42
CA THR A 133 -6.41 -3.05 -11.16
C THR A 133 -7.19 -2.59 -12.38
N ALA A 134 -6.54 -2.08 -13.41
CA ALA A 134 -7.19 -1.29 -14.45
C ALA A 134 -8.00 -2.11 -15.49
N TYR A 135 -7.88 -3.43 -15.59
CA TYR A 135 -8.33 -4.11 -16.79
C TYR A 135 -9.02 -5.46 -16.63
N SER A 136 -9.48 -5.88 -15.48
CA SER A 136 -9.97 -7.24 -15.44
C SER A 136 -11.36 -7.49 -14.88
N VAL A 137 -12.31 -6.71 -15.29
CA VAL A 137 -13.73 -7.14 -15.13
C VAL A 137 -14.02 -8.40 -15.96
N ASN A 138 -13.24 -8.68 -17.00
CA ASN A 138 -13.47 -9.79 -17.92
C ASN A 138 -12.33 -10.82 -18.07
N SER A 139 -11.15 -10.63 -17.48
CA SER A 139 -10.00 -11.50 -17.74
C SER A 139 -9.37 -12.18 -16.53
N GLY A 140 -9.80 -11.87 -15.32
CA GLY A 140 -9.19 -12.45 -14.12
C GLY A 140 -7.73 -12.00 -13.85
N GLU A 141 -7.21 -11.07 -14.63
CA GLU A 141 -5.80 -10.63 -14.60
C GLU A 141 -5.60 -9.38 -13.75
N GLY A 142 -5.81 -9.46 -12.47
CA GLY A 142 -5.49 -8.37 -11.57
C GLY A 142 -4.66 -8.87 -10.41
N SER A 143 -3.37 -9.09 -10.61
CA SER A 143 -2.47 -9.42 -9.52
C SER A 143 -1.59 -8.22 -9.18
N LEU A 144 -1.26 -8.06 -7.90
CA LEU A 144 -0.20 -7.14 -7.47
C LEU A 144 1.17 -7.76 -7.74
N PRO A 145 2.26 -6.97 -7.85
CA PRO A 145 3.58 -7.46 -8.25
C PRO A 145 4.11 -8.63 -7.42
N ASP A 146 3.73 -8.70 -6.15
CA ASP A 146 4.22 -9.71 -5.21
C ASP A 146 3.45 -11.03 -5.24
N TRP A 147 2.32 -11.10 -5.95
CA TRP A 147 1.51 -12.33 -6.05
C TRP A 147 1.61 -13.01 -7.41
N GLY A 148 2.32 -12.42 -8.36
CA GLY A 148 2.56 -13.03 -9.67
C GLY A 148 1.28 -13.35 -10.43
N ASN A 149 1.32 -14.41 -11.24
CA ASN A 149 0.21 -14.84 -12.12
C ASN A 149 -0.79 -15.79 -11.45
N LYS A 150 -0.80 -15.91 -10.12
CA LYS A 150 -1.82 -16.72 -9.46
C LYS A 150 -3.18 -16.07 -9.60
N SER A 151 -4.16 -16.85 -10.04
CA SER A 151 -5.53 -16.40 -10.13
C SER A 151 -6.02 -15.90 -8.77
N PRO A 152 -6.79 -14.80 -8.72
CA PRO A 152 -7.41 -14.34 -7.49
C PRO A 152 -8.21 -15.43 -6.76
N PHE A 153 -8.82 -16.35 -7.50
CA PHE A 153 -9.59 -17.46 -6.94
C PHE A 153 -8.72 -18.53 -6.28
N GLU A 154 -7.55 -18.85 -6.86
CA GLU A 154 -6.60 -19.80 -6.26
C GLU A 154 -6.10 -19.31 -4.91
N LYS A 155 -5.74 -18.02 -4.81
CA LYS A 155 -5.31 -17.43 -3.53
C LYS A 155 -6.44 -17.31 -2.52
N ALA A 156 -7.64 -16.94 -2.96
CA ALA A 156 -8.80 -16.91 -2.08
C ALA A 156 -9.11 -18.32 -1.54
N ALA A 157 -8.99 -19.35 -2.37
CA ALA A 157 -9.17 -20.74 -1.95
C ALA A 157 -8.09 -21.22 -0.96
N GLU A 158 -6.83 -20.74 -1.12
CA GLU A 158 -5.75 -21.04 -0.19
C GLU A 158 -5.98 -20.36 1.18
N ASN A 159 -6.40 -19.09 1.19
CA ASN A 159 -6.56 -18.29 2.41
C ASN A 159 -7.88 -18.57 3.15
N TYR A 160 -8.91 -18.94 2.42
CA TYR A 160 -10.27 -19.15 2.94
C TYR A 160 -10.88 -20.45 2.34
N PRO A 161 -10.28 -21.62 2.61
CA PRO A 161 -10.73 -22.87 2.01
C PRO A 161 -12.18 -23.23 2.38
N GLU A 162 -12.68 -22.71 3.51
CA GLU A 162 -14.07 -22.92 3.95
C GLU A 162 -15.09 -22.22 3.06
N TRP A 163 -14.73 -21.13 2.38
CA TRP A 163 -15.63 -20.38 1.48
C TRP A 163 -15.83 -21.09 0.13
N PHE A 164 -14.91 -21.98 -0.21
CA PHE A 164 -14.92 -22.72 -1.48
C PHE A 164 -15.35 -24.18 -1.33
N LYS A 165 -15.69 -24.61 -0.11
CA LYS A 165 -16.36 -25.90 0.08
C LYS A 165 -17.79 -25.75 -0.40
N LEU A 166 -18.03 -26.13 -1.65
CA LEU A 166 -19.37 -26.30 -2.16
C LEU A 166 -20.13 -27.29 -1.27
N GLN A 167 -21.29 -26.86 -0.76
CA GLN A 167 -22.24 -27.72 -0.10
C GLN A 167 -22.84 -28.72 -1.10
#